data_f512f0e49e6fdd141a8ba48135c8e492
#
_entry.id   f512f0e49e6fdd141a8ba48135c8e492
#
_cell.length_a   1.000
_cell.length_b   1.000
_cell.length_c   1.000
_cell.angle_alpha   90.00
_cell.angle_beta   90.00
_cell.angle_gamma   90.00
#
_symmetry.space_group_name_H-M   'P 1'
#
loop_
_entity.id
_entity.type
_entity.pdbx_description
1 polymer ?
#
loop_
_entity_poly.entity_id
_entity_poly.type
_entity_poly.pdbx_seq_one_letter_code
_entity_poly.pdbx_strand_id
1 'polypeptide(L)'
;ELDNTSMVNGTLDPMVNVPAQVVRLRLLNASSHRVLQFGFNDGRTFHQITSDDGLLDAPVPLTRLRLGSGERAEILVDFSGQTGNAYYINQYGNELPSGYPGGPAMMGNPIGPLDNTTFNFLQINVVAPTSNPVTTIPTALTTNTPWLSGGASTMNFQIQGSPMMSMTNFTI
;
A
#
# COMPACT_ATOMS: atom_id res chain seq x y z
N GLU A 1 13.13 -14.05 -0.08
CA GLU A 1 12.69 -14.03 -1.48
C GLU A 1 13.74 -13.30 -2.32
N LEU A 2 14.34 -13.99 -3.30
CA LEU A 2 15.42 -13.43 -4.12
C LEU A 2 14.94 -13.05 -5.53
N ASP A 3 13.62 -12.84 -5.68
CA ASP A 3 13.02 -12.45 -6.96
C ASP A 3 13.54 -11.08 -7.40
N ASN A 4 13.86 -10.98 -8.70
CA ASN A 4 14.43 -9.81 -9.32
C ASN A 4 13.45 -9.06 -10.23
N THR A 5 12.20 -9.47 -10.27
CA THR A 5 11.22 -8.97 -11.22
C THR A 5 9.88 -8.72 -10.54
N SER A 6 9.35 -7.51 -10.69
CA SER A 6 8.01 -7.17 -10.21
C SER A 6 6.96 -7.37 -11.28
N MET A 7 5.77 -7.81 -10.89
CA MET A 7 4.60 -7.93 -11.76
C MET A 7 3.38 -7.29 -11.10
N VAL A 8 2.50 -6.70 -11.91
CA VAL A 8 1.19 -6.24 -11.48
C VAL A 8 0.13 -6.95 -12.31
N ASN A 9 -0.79 -7.65 -11.66
CA ASN A 9 -1.82 -8.46 -12.31
C ASN A 9 -1.25 -9.44 -13.36
N GLY A 10 -0.08 -10.02 -13.08
CA GLY A 10 0.59 -10.95 -13.98
C GLY A 10 1.33 -10.32 -15.17
N THR A 11 1.43 -8.99 -15.21
CA THR A 11 2.09 -8.25 -16.30
C THR A 11 3.40 -7.65 -15.82
N LEU A 12 4.45 -7.78 -16.65
CA LEU A 12 5.74 -7.10 -16.50
C LEU A 12 5.63 -5.68 -17.08
N ASP A 13 6.28 -4.71 -16.44
CA ASP A 13 6.26 -3.29 -16.84
C ASP A 13 4.84 -2.78 -17.18
N PRO A 14 3.88 -2.96 -16.27
CA PRO A 14 2.48 -2.69 -16.56
C PRO A 14 2.20 -1.21 -16.72
N MET A 15 1.22 -0.91 -17.56
CA MET A 15 0.72 0.42 -17.83
C MET A 15 -0.80 0.44 -17.78
N VAL A 16 -1.37 1.50 -17.21
CA VAL A 16 -2.81 1.73 -17.16
C VAL A 16 -3.16 3.16 -17.58
N ASN A 17 -4.25 3.30 -18.33
CA ASN A 17 -4.83 4.59 -18.63
C ASN A 17 -5.90 4.92 -17.60
N VAL A 18 -5.82 6.12 -17.02
CA VAL A 18 -6.81 6.64 -16.07
C VAL A 18 -7.37 7.97 -16.56
N PRO A 19 -8.67 8.27 -16.35
CA PRO A 19 -9.23 9.56 -16.75
C PRO A 19 -8.72 10.68 -15.85
N ALA A 20 -8.64 11.90 -16.40
CA ALA A 20 -8.24 13.14 -15.69
C ALA A 20 -9.33 13.59 -14.69
N GLN A 21 -9.47 12.86 -13.61
CA GLN A 21 -10.44 13.07 -12.54
C GLN A 21 -9.94 12.42 -11.26
N VAL A 22 -10.71 12.45 -10.18
CA VAL A 22 -10.42 11.62 -8.99
C VAL A 22 -10.66 10.15 -9.34
N VAL A 23 -9.62 9.33 -9.15
CA VAL A 23 -9.62 7.90 -9.48
C VAL A 23 -9.45 7.07 -8.21
N ARG A 24 -10.26 6.03 -8.08
CA ARG A 24 -10.12 5.04 -7.00
C ARG A 24 -9.26 3.88 -7.50
N LEU A 25 -8.15 3.64 -6.80
CA LEU A 25 -7.28 2.50 -7.04
C LEU A 25 -7.42 1.50 -5.89
N ARG A 26 -7.52 0.22 -6.25
CA ARG A 26 -7.58 -0.90 -5.31
C ARG A 26 -6.23 -1.59 -5.30
N LEU A 27 -5.58 -1.62 -4.16
CA LEU A 27 -4.24 -2.15 -3.98
C LEU A 27 -4.30 -3.45 -3.18
N LEU A 28 -3.58 -4.45 -3.65
CA LEU A 28 -3.32 -5.71 -2.95
C LEU A 28 -1.83 -5.99 -3.04
N ASN A 29 -1.19 -6.19 -1.91
CA ASN A 29 0.14 -6.78 -1.89
C ASN A 29 0.02 -8.30 -2.03
N ALA A 30 0.15 -8.80 -3.26
CA ALA A 30 0.07 -10.23 -3.56
C ALA A 30 1.42 -10.96 -3.48
N SER A 31 2.47 -10.31 -2.98
CA SER A 31 3.75 -10.99 -2.75
C SER A 31 3.64 -11.98 -1.59
N SER A 32 4.41 -13.05 -1.65
CA SER A 32 4.38 -14.10 -0.60
C SER A 32 5.05 -13.66 0.71
N HIS A 33 5.93 -12.66 0.67
CA HIS A 33 6.75 -12.30 1.84
C HIS A 33 7.10 -10.82 1.92
N ARG A 34 7.22 -10.12 0.78
CA ARG A 34 7.73 -8.75 0.72
C ARG A 34 6.73 -7.73 1.28
N VAL A 35 7.19 -6.83 2.11
CA VAL A 35 6.45 -5.61 2.46
C VAL A 35 6.62 -4.59 1.34
N LEU A 36 5.54 -4.03 0.83
CA LEU A 36 5.54 -3.01 -0.20
C LEU A 36 5.22 -1.64 0.41
N GLN A 37 6.00 -0.62 0.04
CA GLN A 37 5.75 0.76 0.41
C GLN A 37 5.50 1.57 -0.85
N PHE A 38 4.23 1.75 -1.17
CA PHE A 38 3.79 2.44 -2.38
C PHE A 38 3.85 3.96 -2.23
N GLY A 39 4.15 4.64 -3.33
CA GLY A 39 4.04 6.09 -3.47
C GLY A 39 4.16 6.50 -4.92
N PHE A 40 3.80 7.73 -5.23
CA PHE A 40 3.97 8.27 -6.59
C PHE A 40 5.38 8.84 -6.76
N ASN A 41 5.92 8.74 -7.98
CA ASN A 41 7.26 9.23 -8.34
C ASN A 41 7.40 10.76 -8.21
N ASP A 42 6.30 11.50 -8.30
CA ASP A 42 6.25 12.96 -8.12
C ASP A 42 5.97 13.40 -6.67
N GLY A 43 5.83 12.45 -5.75
CA GLY A 43 5.59 12.72 -4.32
C GLY A 43 4.19 13.24 -3.99
N ARG A 44 3.24 13.19 -4.94
CA ARG A 44 1.86 13.66 -4.71
C ARG A 44 1.20 12.99 -3.53
N THR A 45 0.30 13.73 -2.91
CA THR A 45 -0.64 13.21 -1.91
C THR A 45 -1.73 12.39 -2.60
N PHE A 46 -2.06 11.27 -2.03
CA PHE A 46 -3.26 10.47 -2.29
C PHE A 46 -3.99 10.21 -0.97
N HIS A 47 -5.20 9.70 -1.01
CA HIS A 47 -6.03 9.54 0.18
C HIS A 47 -6.42 8.09 0.35
N GLN A 48 -5.97 7.46 1.43
CA GLN A 48 -6.43 6.11 1.79
C GLN A 48 -7.88 6.18 2.26
N ILE A 49 -8.74 5.29 1.74
CA ILE A 49 -10.17 5.26 2.07
C ILE A 49 -10.61 3.93 2.67
N THR A 50 -9.82 2.87 2.53
CA THR A 50 -10.10 1.57 3.15
C THR A 50 -8.84 0.96 3.76
N SER A 51 -9.07 0.05 4.71
CA SER A 51 -8.14 -1.00 5.13
C SER A 51 -8.74 -2.37 4.82
N ASP A 52 -8.15 -3.44 5.34
CA ASP A 52 -8.68 -4.80 5.20
C ASP A 52 -10.10 -4.94 5.74
N ASP A 53 -10.46 -4.18 6.78
CA ASP A 53 -11.76 -4.25 7.44
C ASP A 53 -12.84 -3.39 6.78
N GLY A 54 -12.51 -2.60 5.75
CA GLY A 54 -13.48 -1.79 5.03
C GLY A 54 -13.17 -0.29 5.02
N LEU A 55 -14.22 0.53 4.90
CA LEU A 55 -14.08 1.98 4.80
C LEU A 55 -13.59 2.60 6.12
N LEU A 56 -12.67 3.54 6.00
CA LEU A 56 -12.29 4.45 7.08
C LEU A 56 -13.40 5.48 7.33
N ASP A 57 -13.41 6.15 8.48
CA ASP A 57 -14.37 7.23 8.77
C ASP A 57 -14.23 8.40 7.80
N ALA A 58 -12.99 8.72 7.43
CA ALA A 58 -12.67 9.79 6.51
C ALA A 58 -11.43 9.42 5.67
N PRO A 59 -11.22 10.04 4.49
CA PRO A 59 -10.02 9.88 3.71
C PRO A 59 -8.77 10.35 4.47
N VAL A 60 -7.73 9.53 4.50
CA VAL A 60 -6.46 9.84 5.18
C VAL A 60 -5.42 10.25 4.13
N PRO A 61 -4.91 11.50 4.15
CA PRO A 61 -3.90 11.95 3.21
C PRO A 61 -2.54 11.31 3.50
N LEU A 62 -1.94 10.72 2.47
CA LEU A 62 -0.66 10.02 2.52
C LEU A 62 0.19 10.34 1.30
N THR A 63 1.51 10.24 1.43
CA THR A 63 2.46 10.20 0.31
C THR A 63 3.12 8.83 0.17
N ARG A 64 2.97 7.99 1.20
CA ARG A 64 3.44 6.60 1.25
C ARG A 64 2.39 5.73 1.91
N LEU A 65 2.16 4.54 1.35
CA LEU A 65 1.28 3.53 1.92
C LEU A 65 2.04 2.21 2.02
N ARG A 66 2.11 1.66 3.22
CA ARG A 66 2.75 0.37 3.47
C ARG A 66 1.71 -0.73 3.54
N LEU A 67 1.97 -1.82 2.81
CA LEU A 67 1.15 -3.02 2.83
C LEU A 67 2.05 -4.25 3.08
N GLY A 68 1.72 -5.02 4.10
CA GLY A 68 2.26 -6.36 4.31
C GLY A 68 1.69 -7.35 3.29
N SER A 69 2.27 -8.55 3.23
CA SER A 69 1.79 -9.61 2.34
C SER A 69 0.32 -9.95 2.64
N GLY A 70 -0.53 -9.94 1.63
CA GLY A 70 -1.97 -10.19 1.73
C GLY A 70 -2.82 -8.97 2.12
N GLU A 71 -2.22 -7.88 2.57
CA GLU A 71 -2.97 -6.67 2.94
C GLU A 71 -3.51 -5.93 1.71
N ARG A 72 -4.69 -5.34 1.89
CA ARG A 72 -5.41 -4.53 0.88
C ARG A 72 -5.67 -3.14 1.40
N ALA A 73 -5.70 -2.20 0.49
CA ALA A 73 -6.19 -0.85 0.73
C ALA A 73 -6.76 -0.28 -0.56
N GLU A 74 -7.59 0.75 -0.40
CA GLU A 74 -8.02 1.55 -1.55
C GLU A 74 -7.64 3.01 -1.31
N ILE A 75 -7.26 3.66 -2.40
CA ILE A 75 -6.85 5.05 -2.38
C ILE A 75 -7.61 5.86 -3.42
N LEU A 76 -7.84 7.13 -3.11
CA LEU A 76 -8.29 8.14 -4.07
C LEU A 76 -7.11 9.00 -4.48
N VAL A 77 -6.95 9.16 -5.79
CA VAL A 77 -5.89 9.98 -6.39
C VAL A 77 -6.53 11.00 -7.31
N ASP A 78 -6.19 12.28 -7.14
CA ASP A 78 -6.70 13.34 -8.01
C ASP A 78 -5.76 13.57 -9.20
N PHE A 79 -6.28 13.27 -10.40
CA PHE A 79 -5.65 13.55 -11.69
C PHE A 79 -6.37 14.65 -12.47
N SER A 80 -7.26 15.42 -11.83
CA SER A 80 -8.01 16.50 -12.50
C SER A 80 -7.08 17.49 -13.19
N GLY A 81 -7.40 17.84 -14.43
CA GLY A 81 -6.61 18.78 -15.23
C GLY A 81 -5.25 18.27 -15.73
N GLN A 82 -4.94 16.99 -15.57
CA GLN A 82 -3.61 16.43 -15.87
C GLN A 82 -3.57 15.55 -17.12
N THR A 83 -4.53 15.71 -18.03
CA THR A 83 -4.58 15.00 -19.31
C THR A 83 -3.25 15.09 -20.07
N GLY A 84 -2.75 13.97 -20.56
CA GLY A 84 -1.49 13.86 -21.31
C GLY A 84 -0.25 13.62 -20.44
N ASN A 85 -0.37 13.70 -19.13
CA ASN A 85 0.73 13.40 -18.22
C ASN A 85 0.86 11.91 -17.94
N ALA A 86 2.07 11.48 -17.59
CA ALA A 86 2.35 10.12 -17.15
C ALA A 86 3.06 10.15 -15.79
N TYR A 87 2.72 9.18 -14.95
CA TYR A 87 3.25 9.02 -13.61
C TYR A 87 3.61 7.56 -13.34
N TYR A 88 4.38 7.31 -12.29
CA TYR A 88 4.64 5.97 -11.80
C TYR A 88 4.19 5.82 -10.35
N ILE A 89 3.56 4.72 -10.05
CA ILE A 89 3.54 4.19 -8.69
C ILE A 89 4.84 3.44 -8.50
N ASN A 90 5.60 3.83 -7.48
CA ASN A 90 6.87 3.23 -7.13
C ASN A 90 6.74 2.39 -5.86
N GLN A 91 7.59 1.38 -5.76
CA GLN A 91 7.98 0.76 -4.52
C GLN A 91 9.16 1.54 -3.93
N TYR A 92 9.07 1.90 -2.66
CA TYR A 92 10.11 2.60 -1.91
C TYR A 92 10.69 1.69 -0.82
N GLY A 93 11.32 0.58 -1.21
CA GLY A 93 11.90 -0.40 -0.28
C GLY A 93 13.01 0.18 0.60
N ASN A 94 13.75 1.14 0.08
CA ASN A 94 14.80 1.84 0.81
C ASN A 94 14.30 2.76 1.95
N GLU A 95 13.01 3.07 1.97
CA GLU A 95 12.39 3.85 3.06
C GLU A 95 11.78 2.93 4.15
N LEU A 96 11.78 1.61 3.95
CA LEU A 96 11.32 0.67 4.99
C LEU A 96 12.31 0.62 6.16
N PRO A 97 11.84 0.37 7.38
CA PRO A 97 12.75 0.11 8.50
C PRO A 97 13.63 -1.10 8.23
N SER A 98 14.84 -1.10 8.79
CA SER A 98 15.76 -2.25 8.70
C SER A 98 15.11 -3.51 9.26
N GLY A 99 15.29 -4.62 8.55
CA GLY A 99 14.73 -5.93 8.91
C GLY A 99 13.34 -6.21 8.37
N TYR A 100 12.69 -5.25 7.73
CA TYR A 100 11.47 -5.54 6.99
C TYR A 100 11.80 -6.27 5.67
N PRO A 101 11.06 -7.33 5.32
CA PRO A 101 11.24 -8.00 4.03
C PRO A 101 11.03 -7.03 2.86
N GLY A 102 12.05 -6.87 2.01
CA GLY A 102 12.05 -5.88 0.92
C GLY A 102 12.71 -4.54 1.26
N GLY A 103 13.04 -4.32 2.54
CA GLY A 103 13.76 -3.14 3.02
C GLY A 103 15.26 -3.38 3.20
N PRO A 104 15.95 -2.47 3.93
CA PRO A 104 17.35 -2.66 4.31
C PRO A 104 17.55 -3.94 5.13
N ALA A 105 18.61 -4.68 4.84
CA ALA A 105 18.92 -5.91 5.56
C ALA A 105 19.22 -5.67 7.04
N MET A 106 18.88 -6.64 7.87
CA MET A 106 19.53 -6.84 9.16
C MET A 106 20.80 -7.69 8.97
N MET A 107 21.75 -7.56 9.91
CA MET A 107 22.98 -8.37 9.89
C MET A 107 22.70 -9.86 9.66
N GLY A 108 23.34 -10.42 8.63
CA GLY A 108 23.29 -11.85 8.32
C GLY A 108 22.17 -12.30 7.36
N ASN A 109 21.27 -11.43 6.95
CA ASN A 109 20.25 -11.77 5.96
C ASN A 109 20.69 -11.36 4.55
N PRO A 110 20.61 -12.24 3.54
CA PRO A 110 20.86 -11.87 2.17
C PRO A 110 19.82 -10.87 1.69
N ILE A 111 20.25 -9.92 0.86
CA ILE A 111 19.37 -8.94 0.19
C ILE A 111 19.10 -9.43 -1.21
N GLY A 112 17.83 -9.49 -1.60
CA GLY A 112 17.43 -9.70 -2.99
C GLY A 112 17.69 -8.47 -3.86
N PRO A 113 17.72 -8.62 -5.20
CA PRO A 113 18.00 -7.50 -6.11
C PRO A 113 17.04 -6.32 -6.01
N LEU A 114 15.81 -6.54 -5.55
CA LEU A 114 14.78 -5.51 -5.36
C LEU A 114 14.67 -5.02 -3.91
N ASP A 115 15.47 -5.57 -2.98
CA ASP A 115 15.45 -5.14 -1.59
C ASP A 115 16.21 -3.83 -1.41
N ASN A 116 15.76 -2.99 -0.47
CA ASN A 116 16.38 -1.70 -0.19
C ASN A 116 16.55 -0.81 -1.42
N THR A 117 15.65 -0.93 -2.39
CA THR A 117 15.66 -0.15 -3.63
C THR A 117 14.36 0.58 -3.84
N THR A 118 14.41 1.59 -4.74
CA THR A 118 13.21 2.21 -5.31
C THR A 118 13.11 1.78 -6.77
N PHE A 119 11.93 1.29 -7.16
CA PHE A 119 11.68 0.91 -8.56
C PHE A 119 10.24 1.22 -8.98
N ASN A 120 10.06 1.39 -10.30
CA ASN A 120 8.75 1.61 -10.88
C ASN A 120 7.93 0.33 -10.80
N PHE A 121 6.70 0.45 -10.31
CA PHE A 121 5.79 -0.66 -10.12
C PHE A 121 4.67 -0.67 -11.17
N LEU A 122 4.10 0.51 -11.47
CA LEU A 122 3.01 0.69 -12.43
C LEU A 122 3.12 2.06 -13.09
N GLN A 123 3.09 2.11 -14.43
CA GLN A 123 2.93 3.37 -15.16
C GLN A 123 1.45 3.73 -15.25
N ILE A 124 1.13 5.00 -14.96
CA ILE A 124 -0.21 5.57 -15.10
C ILE A 124 -0.16 6.66 -16.15
N ASN A 125 -0.95 6.52 -17.22
CA ASN A 125 -1.15 7.56 -18.22
C ASN A 125 -2.50 8.23 -17.97
N VAL A 126 -2.52 9.56 -17.90
CA VAL A 126 -3.73 10.32 -17.69
C VAL A 126 -4.34 10.67 -19.05
N VAL A 127 -5.51 10.11 -19.31
CA VAL A 127 -6.28 10.38 -20.56
C VAL A 127 -7.39 11.40 -20.30
N ALA A 128 -8.14 11.79 -21.36
CA ALA A 128 -9.24 12.71 -21.22
C ALA A 128 -10.23 12.29 -20.11
N PRO A 129 -10.83 13.25 -19.40
CA PRO A 129 -11.82 12.95 -18.37
C PRO A 129 -13.07 12.29 -18.98
N THR A 130 -13.85 11.62 -18.13
CA THR A 130 -15.18 11.12 -18.55
C THR A 130 -16.16 12.28 -18.76
N SER A 131 -17.33 12.01 -19.33
CA SER A 131 -18.37 13.03 -19.56
C SER A 131 -18.91 13.67 -18.27
N ASN A 132 -18.77 13.01 -17.14
CA ASN A 132 -19.17 13.50 -15.82
C ASN A 132 -18.07 13.18 -14.79
N PRO A 133 -16.96 13.94 -14.79
CA PRO A 133 -15.79 13.64 -13.99
C PRO A 133 -16.04 13.91 -12.50
N VAL A 134 -15.57 13.02 -11.65
CA VAL A 134 -15.47 13.26 -10.21
C VAL A 134 -14.20 14.08 -9.95
N THR A 135 -14.34 15.29 -9.39
CA THR A 135 -13.21 16.21 -9.17
C THR A 135 -12.98 16.54 -7.69
N THR A 136 -13.76 15.94 -6.80
CA THR A 136 -13.65 16.20 -5.37
C THR A 136 -13.49 14.91 -4.58
N ILE A 137 -12.63 14.95 -3.58
CA ILE A 137 -12.47 13.88 -2.59
C ILE A 137 -13.44 14.17 -1.44
N PRO A 138 -14.26 13.20 -1.01
CA PRO A 138 -15.20 13.40 0.09
C PRO A 138 -14.46 13.70 1.40
N THR A 139 -15.07 14.43 2.30
CA THR A 139 -14.51 14.74 3.63
C THR A 139 -14.87 13.69 4.69
N ALA A 140 -15.90 12.89 4.44
CA ALA A 140 -16.32 11.77 5.28
C ALA A 140 -16.70 10.59 4.39
N LEU A 141 -16.52 9.38 4.89
CA LEU A 141 -16.81 8.13 4.16
C LEU A 141 -17.93 7.34 4.83
N THR A 142 -17.80 7.09 6.13
CA THR A 142 -18.76 6.33 6.91
C THR A 142 -18.64 6.72 8.39
N THR A 143 -19.51 6.18 9.21
CA THR A 143 -19.37 6.22 10.67
C THR A 143 -19.17 4.79 11.15
N ASN A 144 -17.97 4.48 11.62
CA ASN A 144 -17.68 3.19 12.20
C ASN A 144 -18.07 3.21 13.68
N THR A 145 -18.88 2.24 14.08
CA THR A 145 -19.25 2.07 15.49
C THR A 145 -18.18 1.22 16.17
N PRO A 146 -17.45 1.75 17.16
CA PRO A 146 -16.47 0.95 17.89
C PRO A 146 -17.10 -0.25 18.58
N TRP A 147 -16.40 -1.38 18.60
CA TRP A 147 -16.81 -2.51 19.41
C TRP A 147 -16.79 -2.11 20.90
N LEU A 148 -17.91 -2.31 21.57
CA LEU A 148 -17.98 -2.09 23.01
C LEU A 148 -17.28 -3.25 23.72
N SER A 149 -16.24 -2.94 24.48
CA SER A 149 -15.47 -3.92 25.25
C SER A 149 -16.17 -4.44 26.52
N GLY A 150 -17.41 -4.04 26.77
CA GLY A 150 -18.17 -4.48 27.92
C GLY A 150 -18.42 -5.99 27.89
N GLY A 151 -17.78 -6.73 28.80
CA GLY A 151 -17.88 -8.19 28.91
C GLY A 151 -16.89 -8.96 28.05
N ALA A 152 -15.91 -8.32 27.41
CA ALA A 152 -14.86 -9.00 26.67
C ALA A 152 -13.98 -9.84 27.60
N SER A 153 -13.70 -11.10 27.22
CA SER A 153 -12.72 -11.95 27.89
C SER A 153 -11.35 -11.71 27.31
N THR A 154 -10.33 -11.65 28.15
CA THR A 154 -8.95 -11.57 27.69
C THR A 154 -8.52 -12.91 27.12
N MET A 155 -8.08 -12.93 25.87
CA MET A 155 -7.42 -14.09 25.24
C MET A 155 -5.95 -13.81 25.10
N ASN A 156 -5.12 -14.75 25.60
CA ASN A 156 -3.66 -14.68 25.45
C ASN A 156 -3.25 -15.54 24.26
N PHE A 157 -2.58 -14.94 23.29
CA PHE A 157 -1.97 -15.65 22.17
C PHE A 157 -0.47 -15.67 22.33
N GLN A 158 0.13 -16.83 22.15
CA GLN A 158 1.56 -17.00 22.13
C GLN A 158 1.98 -17.47 20.75
N ILE A 159 2.81 -16.66 20.08
CA ILE A 159 3.48 -17.09 18.84
C ILE A 159 4.74 -17.84 19.25
N GLN A 160 4.78 -19.14 18.96
CA GLN A 160 5.98 -19.94 19.17
C GLN A 160 6.81 -19.95 17.89
N GLY A 161 8.08 -19.61 18.01
CA GLY A 161 9.05 -19.63 16.91
C GLY A 161 10.31 -20.40 17.27
N SER A 162 11.27 -20.41 16.36
CA SER A 162 12.58 -20.98 16.59
C SER A 162 13.25 -20.41 17.86
N PRO A 163 14.02 -21.19 18.63
CA PRO A 163 14.68 -20.74 19.86
C PRO A 163 15.59 -19.50 19.69
N MET A 164 15.90 -19.11 18.48
CA MET A 164 16.72 -17.93 18.18
C MET A 164 15.94 -16.61 18.14
N MET A 165 14.61 -16.63 18.19
CA MET A 165 13.80 -15.40 18.22
C MET A 165 13.20 -15.22 19.61
N SER A 166 13.57 -14.11 20.26
CA SER A 166 12.88 -13.66 21.46
C SER A 166 11.44 -13.29 21.06
N MET A 167 10.48 -14.01 21.58
CA MET A 167 9.07 -13.78 21.29
C MET A 167 8.49 -12.86 22.35
N THR A 168 7.88 -11.78 21.89
CA THR A 168 7.09 -10.90 22.75
C THR A 168 5.66 -11.43 22.82
N ASN A 169 5.10 -11.51 24.00
CA ASN A 169 3.67 -11.83 24.17
C ASN A 169 2.86 -10.63 23.72
N PHE A 170 1.89 -10.85 22.85
CA PHE A 170 0.91 -9.84 22.47
C PHE A 170 -0.38 -10.10 23.22
N THR A 171 -0.93 -9.06 23.85
CA THR A 171 -2.27 -9.06 24.42
C THR A 171 -3.16 -8.28 23.47
N ILE A 172 -4.22 -8.89 22.98
CA ILE A 172 -5.24 -8.24 22.13
C ILE A 172 -6.42 -7.89 23.00
#